data_425ed48beb8b3383a95c20f4f24194cf
#
_entry.id   425ed48beb8b3383a95c20f4f24194cf
#
_cell.length_a   1.000
_cell.length_b   1.000
_cell.length_c   1.000
_cell.angle_alpha   90.00
_cell.angle_beta   90.00
_cell.angle_gamma   90.00
#
_symmetry.space_group_name_H-M   'P 1'
#
loop_
_entity.id
_entity.type
_entity.pdbx_description
1 polymer ?
#
loop_
_entity_poly.entity_id
_entity_poly.type
_entity_poly.pdbx_seq_one_letter_code
_entity_poly.pdbx_strand_id
1 'polypeptide(L)'
;MGYYPNALAQSLLTRDCYPWHVNYAQLLFPDFLLILIGYLICRFTALNRSIWVHVDALVYYLLFPTLLFYSIIKSPLDLSEAAKLVGAGWTVLGVGVALAYALPYLPGLRKHMPVRLHAASVQVGFRFNSFIALALAERLAGPAGLLEIAVLIGVCVPLVNVAAVWPMARGGQKHFGKELLRNPLILATASGLLANLCGLSLPHWLEPTVGRIGASSLALGLMAAGAGMQIGALANGKVLATSVLLIRHLISPLVALAAAYAFSLSASQATILLAYSAIPTAATCYVLASKMGYDGAYVGGLVTLSTLLGMLSLTFSLGFLRPLYLV
;
A
#
# COMPACT_ATOMS: atom_id res chain seq x y z
N MET A 1 -42.16 -2.25 13.97
CA MET A 1 -41.84 -2.34 12.55
C MET A 1 -40.41 -2.87 12.42
N GLY A 2 -40.31 -4.14 11.99
CA GLY A 2 -39.05 -4.89 12.03
C GLY A 2 -38.09 -4.48 10.92
N TYR A 3 -36.88 -4.22 11.29
CA TYR A 3 -35.73 -4.09 10.38
C TYR A 3 -35.33 -5.50 9.91
N TYR A 4 -35.56 -5.81 8.66
CA TYR A 4 -34.98 -6.99 8.01
C TYR A 4 -33.54 -6.67 7.61
N PRO A 5 -32.52 -7.39 8.11
CA PRO A 5 -31.17 -7.26 7.60
C PRO A 5 -31.11 -7.90 6.20
N ASN A 6 -30.49 -7.19 5.28
CA ASN A 6 -30.32 -7.52 3.86
C ASN A 6 -29.96 -8.99 3.61
N ALA A 7 -30.91 -9.75 3.11
CA ALA A 7 -30.73 -11.15 2.66
C ALA A 7 -29.65 -11.29 1.54
N LEU A 8 -29.34 -10.21 0.84
CA LEU A 8 -28.25 -10.15 -0.15
C LEU A 8 -26.84 -10.29 0.44
N ALA A 9 -26.63 -9.87 1.69
CA ALA A 9 -25.32 -10.02 2.33
C ALA A 9 -25.10 -11.45 2.85
N GLN A 10 -26.13 -12.18 3.20
CA GLN A 10 -26.05 -13.57 3.65
C GLN A 10 -25.96 -14.58 2.51
N SER A 11 -26.53 -14.27 1.33
CA SER A 11 -26.45 -15.15 0.13
C SER A 11 -25.06 -15.16 -0.50
N LEU A 12 -24.20 -14.20 -0.20
CA LEU A 12 -22.81 -14.14 -0.67
C LEU A 12 -21.84 -15.03 0.17
N LEU A 13 -22.34 -15.60 1.28
CA LEU A 13 -21.54 -16.46 2.18
C LEU A 13 -21.85 -17.95 2.04
N THR A 14 -22.84 -18.35 1.23
CA THR A 14 -23.15 -19.75 1.00
C THR A 14 -22.34 -20.31 -0.16
N ARG A 15 -21.82 -21.48 0.02
CA ARG A 15 -20.84 -22.22 -0.82
C ARG A 15 -21.22 -22.42 -2.30
N ASP A 16 -22.43 -22.07 -2.73
CA ASP A 16 -22.96 -22.51 -4.04
C ASP A 16 -23.15 -21.41 -5.09
N CYS A 17 -22.70 -20.14 -4.83
CA CYS A 17 -22.76 -19.06 -5.81
C CYS A 17 -21.50 -18.22 -5.82
N TYR A 18 -20.34 -18.78 -6.22
CA TYR A 18 -19.23 -17.95 -6.69
C TYR A 18 -19.44 -17.67 -8.19
N PRO A 19 -19.89 -16.47 -8.58
CA PRO A 19 -19.80 -16.09 -9.96
C PRO A 19 -18.32 -15.96 -10.29
N TRP A 20 -17.81 -16.79 -11.14
CA TRP A 20 -16.44 -16.79 -11.72
C TRP A 20 -16.10 -15.48 -12.45
N HIS A 21 -16.93 -14.43 -12.30
CA HIS A 21 -16.86 -13.18 -13.06
C HIS A 21 -16.95 -11.91 -12.21
N VAL A 22 -16.27 -11.86 -11.05
CA VAL A 22 -15.99 -10.54 -10.47
C VAL A 22 -15.00 -9.87 -11.42
N ASN A 23 -15.48 -8.88 -12.18
CA ASN A 23 -14.61 -8.11 -13.05
C ASN A 23 -13.76 -7.16 -12.18
N TYR A 24 -12.60 -7.67 -11.73
CA TYR A 24 -11.70 -6.89 -10.89
C TYR A 24 -11.22 -5.60 -11.56
N ALA A 25 -11.11 -5.56 -12.88
CA ALA A 25 -10.83 -4.32 -13.60
C ALA A 25 -11.93 -3.27 -13.37
N GLN A 26 -13.19 -3.69 -13.42
CA GLN A 26 -14.33 -2.80 -13.14
C GLN A 26 -14.40 -2.40 -11.67
N LEU A 27 -14.06 -3.29 -10.74
CA LEU A 27 -13.99 -3.00 -9.32
C LEU A 27 -12.91 -1.94 -9.00
N LEU A 28 -11.76 -2.02 -9.66
CA LEU A 28 -10.61 -1.14 -9.45
C LEU A 28 -10.71 0.18 -10.22
N PHE A 29 -11.54 0.23 -11.27
CA PHE A 29 -11.65 1.37 -12.17
C PHE A 29 -11.88 2.72 -11.46
N PRO A 30 -12.77 2.86 -10.45
CA PRO A 30 -13.00 4.13 -9.78
C PRO A 30 -11.75 4.67 -9.08
N ASP A 31 -10.93 3.81 -8.48
CA ASP A 31 -9.73 4.21 -7.77
C ASP A 31 -8.64 4.69 -8.74
N PHE A 32 -8.47 3.97 -9.86
CA PHE A 32 -7.56 4.40 -10.93
C PHE A 32 -8.06 5.64 -11.65
N LEU A 33 -9.38 5.85 -11.74
CA LEU A 33 -9.96 7.08 -12.29
C LEU A 33 -9.62 8.28 -11.41
N LEU A 34 -9.67 8.15 -10.08
CA LEU A 34 -9.22 9.21 -9.16
C LEU A 34 -7.73 9.53 -9.33
N ILE A 35 -6.89 8.51 -9.52
CA ILE A 35 -5.47 8.72 -9.83
C ILE A 35 -5.31 9.49 -11.15
N LEU A 36 -6.04 9.09 -12.19
CA LEU A 36 -6.02 9.77 -13.48
C LEU A 36 -6.50 11.22 -13.37
N ILE A 37 -7.59 11.47 -12.66
CA ILE A 37 -8.13 12.81 -12.40
C ILE A 37 -7.08 13.66 -11.70
N GLY A 38 -6.41 13.16 -10.68
CA GLY A 38 -5.33 13.86 -9.97
C GLY A 38 -4.17 14.22 -10.91
N TYR A 39 -3.76 13.30 -11.79
CA TYR A 39 -2.75 13.55 -12.81
C TYR A 39 -3.19 14.65 -13.80
N LEU A 40 -4.42 14.55 -14.34
CA LEU A 40 -4.93 15.51 -15.33
C LEU A 40 -5.11 16.91 -14.71
N ILE A 41 -5.67 17.02 -13.52
CA ILE A 41 -5.82 18.29 -12.80
C ILE A 41 -4.45 18.92 -12.57
N CYS A 42 -3.48 18.16 -12.06
CA CYS A 42 -2.13 18.66 -11.79
C CYS A 42 -1.42 19.13 -13.07
N ARG A 43 -1.66 18.44 -14.20
CA ARG A 43 -0.97 18.71 -15.48
C ARG A 43 -1.59 19.84 -16.28
N PHE A 44 -2.92 19.98 -16.24
CA PHE A 44 -3.67 20.84 -17.19
C PHE A 44 -4.41 21.99 -16.52
N THR A 45 -4.35 22.16 -15.20
CA THR A 45 -5.03 23.24 -14.48
C THR A 45 -4.08 24.06 -13.61
N ALA A 46 -4.60 25.13 -13.00
CA ALA A 46 -3.86 25.95 -12.04
C ALA A 46 -3.49 25.19 -10.75
N LEU A 47 -4.14 24.04 -10.47
CA LEU A 47 -3.82 23.15 -9.35
C LEU A 47 -2.57 22.31 -9.67
N ASN A 48 -1.45 23.01 -9.85
CA ASN A 48 -0.18 22.41 -10.24
C ASN A 48 0.52 21.67 -9.07
N ARG A 49 1.71 21.14 -9.35
CA ARG A 49 2.46 20.31 -8.38
C ARG A 49 2.75 21.03 -7.04
N SER A 50 2.90 22.36 -7.04
CA SER A 50 3.16 23.09 -5.79
C SER A 50 2.00 22.98 -4.80
N ILE A 51 0.75 23.00 -5.30
CA ILE A 51 -0.45 22.81 -4.46
C ILE A 51 -0.55 21.37 -3.97
N TRP A 52 -0.30 20.40 -4.84
CA TRP A 52 -0.38 18.99 -4.48
C TRP A 52 0.65 18.55 -3.43
N VAL A 53 1.80 19.23 -3.31
CA VAL A 53 2.74 19.01 -2.20
C VAL A 53 2.10 19.32 -0.85
N HIS A 54 1.27 20.35 -0.77
CA HIS A 54 0.54 20.69 0.47
C HIS A 54 -0.62 19.74 0.73
N VAL A 55 -1.30 19.28 -0.34
CA VAL A 55 -2.32 18.23 -0.22
C VAL A 55 -1.69 16.92 0.26
N ASP A 56 -0.54 16.51 -0.30
CA ASP A 56 0.23 15.35 0.18
C ASP A 56 0.54 15.47 1.68
N ALA A 57 0.95 16.67 2.14
CA ALA A 57 1.23 16.93 3.55
C ALA A 57 -0.03 16.82 4.42
N LEU A 58 -1.15 17.41 3.99
CA LEU A 58 -2.44 17.33 4.71
C LEU A 58 -2.89 15.87 4.85
N VAL A 59 -2.84 15.10 3.75
CA VAL A 59 -3.19 13.69 3.74
C VAL A 59 -2.29 12.90 4.69
N TYR A 60 -0.97 13.13 4.64
CA TYR A 60 0.01 12.39 5.42
C TYR A 60 -0.02 12.71 6.92
N TYR A 61 -0.20 13.99 7.29
CA TYR A 61 -0.11 14.42 8.71
C TYR A 61 -1.45 14.42 9.45
N LEU A 62 -2.57 14.52 8.74
CA LEU A 62 -3.89 14.63 9.36
C LEU A 62 -4.86 13.55 8.88
N LEU A 63 -5.20 13.55 7.59
CA LEU A 63 -6.34 12.77 7.10
C LEU A 63 -6.10 11.27 7.25
N PHE A 64 -4.93 10.81 6.86
CA PHE A 64 -4.56 9.40 6.85
C PHE A 64 -4.32 8.84 8.27
N PRO A 65 -3.58 9.52 9.17
CA PRO A 65 -3.52 9.14 10.58
C PRO A 65 -4.90 9.02 11.23
N THR A 66 -5.79 9.98 10.93
CA THR A 66 -7.17 9.96 11.44
C THR A 66 -7.95 8.74 10.94
N LEU A 67 -7.82 8.38 9.64
CA LEU A 67 -8.44 7.18 9.08
C LEU A 67 -7.93 5.91 9.78
N LEU A 68 -6.61 5.76 9.92
CA LEU A 68 -6.00 4.59 10.57
C LEU A 68 -6.46 4.45 12.02
N PHE A 69 -6.36 5.53 12.79
CA PHE A 69 -6.82 5.53 14.19
C PHE A 69 -8.29 5.14 14.29
N TYR A 70 -9.17 5.77 13.49
CA TYR A 70 -10.60 5.52 13.50
C TYR A 70 -10.96 4.09 13.11
N SER A 71 -10.33 3.56 12.06
CA SER A 71 -10.57 2.18 11.61
C SER A 71 -10.14 1.16 12.67
N ILE A 72 -8.98 1.37 13.31
CA ILE A 72 -8.46 0.44 14.30
C ILE A 72 -9.30 0.45 15.57
N ILE A 73 -9.67 1.63 16.09
CA ILE A 73 -10.42 1.73 17.36
C ILE A 73 -11.83 1.11 17.25
N LYS A 74 -12.42 1.09 16.05
CA LYS A 74 -13.78 0.55 15.82
C LYS A 74 -13.84 -0.95 15.54
N SER A 75 -12.74 -1.58 15.25
CA SER A 75 -12.75 -2.96 14.75
C SER A 75 -12.39 -3.95 15.86
N PRO A 76 -13.11 -5.08 15.97
CA PRO A 76 -12.74 -6.13 16.90
C PRO A 76 -11.38 -6.72 16.49
N LEU A 77 -10.40 -6.69 17.40
CA LEU A 77 -9.07 -7.25 17.18
C LEU A 77 -9.01 -8.66 17.78
N ASP A 78 -8.85 -9.66 16.93
CA ASP A 78 -8.37 -10.98 17.36
C ASP A 78 -6.84 -11.00 17.17
N LEU A 79 -6.12 -11.00 18.30
CA LEU A 79 -4.66 -10.97 18.30
C LEU A 79 -4.04 -12.21 17.67
N SER A 80 -4.68 -13.37 17.75
CA SER A 80 -4.16 -14.62 17.20
C SER A 80 -4.27 -14.63 15.67
N GLU A 81 -5.41 -14.23 15.15
CA GLU A 81 -5.62 -14.09 13.70
C GLU A 81 -4.80 -12.92 13.11
N ALA A 82 -4.69 -11.81 13.83
CA ALA A 82 -3.82 -10.70 13.43
C ALA A 82 -2.36 -11.13 13.35
N ALA A 83 -1.87 -11.98 14.26
CA ALA A 83 -0.49 -12.46 14.24
C ALA A 83 -0.17 -13.30 12.99
N LYS A 84 -1.09 -14.13 12.50
CA LYS A 84 -0.92 -14.89 11.25
C LYS A 84 -0.77 -13.95 10.06
N LEU A 85 -1.66 -12.96 9.94
CA LEU A 85 -1.64 -11.97 8.87
C LEU A 85 -0.35 -11.12 8.91
N VAL A 86 0.10 -10.71 10.10
CA VAL A 86 1.36 -9.98 10.31
C VAL A 86 2.55 -10.82 9.88
N GLY A 87 2.61 -12.09 10.30
CA GLY A 87 3.67 -13.02 9.89
C GLY A 87 3.76 -13.20 8.37
N ALA A 88 2.61 -13.38 7.73
CA ALA A 88 2.52 -13.46 6.27
C ALA A 88 2.93 -12.15 5.59
N GLY A 89 2.49 -11.01 6.10
CA GLY A 89 2.88 -9.68 5.59
C GLY A 89 4.38 -9.41 5.71
N TRP A 90 4.99 -9.77 6.84
CA TRP A 90 6.45 -9.67 7.04
C TRP A 90 7.22 -10.62 6.12
N THR A 91 6.68 -11.79 5.82
CA THR A 91 7.28 -12.73 4.85
C THR A 91 7.31 -12.11 3.46
N VAL A 92 6.19 -11.56 2.98
CA VAL A 92 6.11 -10.87 1.68
C VAL A 92 7.10 -9.70 1.64
N LEU A 93 7.10 -8.86 2.68
CA LEU A 93 8.01 -7.73 2.78
C LEU A 93 9.48 -8.18 2.84
N GLY A 94 9.82 -9.14 3.68
CA GLY A 94 11.17 -9.62 3.88
C GLY A 94 11.77 -10.20 2.60
N VAL A 95 10.99 -11.03 1.88
CA VAL A 95 11.40 -11.56 0.58
C VAL A 95 11.55 -10.44 -0.44
N GLY A 96 10.62 -9.48 -0.51
CA GLY A 96 10.71 -8.33 -1.40
C GLY A 96 11.96 -7.49 -1.15
N VAL A 97 12.29 -7.20 0.11
CA VAL A 97 13.52 -6.48 0.51
C VAL A 97 14.76 -7.29 0.15
N ALA A 98 14.79 -8.58 0.50
CA ALA A 98 15.94 -9.44 0.23
C ALA A 98 16.24 -9.55 -1.27
N LEU A 99 15.22 -9.77 -2.09
CA LEU A 99 15.38 -9.86 -3.54
C LEU A 99 15.81 -8.53 -4.15
N ALA A 100 15.19 -7.42 -3.75
CA ALA A 100 15.54 -6.10 -4.26
C ALA A 100 16.99 -5.72 -3.91
N TYR A 101 17.45 -6.06 -2.71
CA TYR A 101 18.84 -5.84 -2.28
C TYR A 101 19.83 -6.79 -2.97
N ALA A 102 19.41 -8.02 -3.28
CA ALA A 102 20.22 -9.03 -3.93
C ALA A 102 20.48 -8.76 -5.43
N LEU A 103 19.71 -7.88 -6.08
CA LEU A 103 19.81 -7.62 -7.53
C LEU A 103 21.23 -7.38 -8.03
N PRO A 104 22.09 -6.56 -7.37
CA PRO A 104 23.47 -6.31 -7.83
C PRO A 104 24.40 -7.51 -7.70
N TYR A 105 24.00 -8.52 -6.92
CA TYR A 105 24.81 -9.74 -6.69
C TYR A 105 24.44 -10.88 -7.64
N LEU A 106 23.35 -10.74 -8.38
CA LEU A 106 22.91 -11.75 -9.35
C LEU A 106 23.82 -11.76 -10.59
N PRO A 107 24.22 -12.95 -11.09
CA PRO A 107 25.07 -13.08 -12.27
C PRO A 107 24.49 -12.29 -13.46
N GLY A 108 25.32 -11.51 -14.15
CA GLY A 108 24.93 -10.72 -15.32
C GLY A 108 24.20 -9.41 -15.04
N LEU A 109 23.61 -9.22 -13.85
CA LEU A 109 22.87 -7.99 -13.53
C LEU A 109 23.76 -6.86 -13.00
N ARG A 110 24.86 -7.17 -12.33
CA ARG A 110 25.75 -6.19 -11.66
C ARG A 110 26.16 -5.01 -12.56
N LYS A 111 26.51 -5.27 -13.82
CA LYS A 111 26.91 -4.25 -14.78
C LYS A 111 25.81 -3.27 -15.17
N HIS A 112 24.54 -3.64 -14.95
CA HIS A 112 23.36 -2.84 -15.25
C HIS A 112 22.75 -2.19 -14.01
N MET A 113 23.40 -2.30 -12.84
CA MET A 113 22.94 -1.81 -11.54
C MET A 113 23.89 -0.71 -11.00
N PRO A 114 23.88 0.51 -11.56
CA PRO A 114 24.67 1.60 -10.99
C PRO A 114 24.34 1.78 -9.51
N VAL A 115 25.33 1.79 -8.62
CA VAL A 115 25.15 1.76 -7.16
C VAL A 115 24.20 2.85 -6.66
N ARG A 116 24.37 4.09 -7.12
CA ARG A 116 23.51 5.20 -6.72
C ARG A 116 22.08 5.03 -7.21
N LEU A 117 21.89 4.59 -8.44
CA LEU A 117 20.58 4.40 -9.02
C LEU A 117 19.84 3.23 -8.35
N HIS A 118 20.55 2.12 -8.09
CA HIS A 118 20.02 0.98 -7.35
C HIS A 118 19.63 1.39 -5.92
N ALA A 119 20.48 2.11 -5.19
CA ALA A 119 20.20 2.55 -3.82
C ALA A 119 18.92 3.37 -3.70
N ALA A 120 18.63 4.23 -4.69
CA ALA A 120 17.41 5.02 -4.74
C ALA A 120 16.17 4.20 -5.14
N SER A 121 16.35 3.24 -6.05
CA SER A 121 15.25 2.52 -6.72
C SER A 121 14.82 1.24 -6.02
N VAL A 122 15.69 0.65 -5.20
CA VAL A 122 15.45 -0.63 -4.51
C VAL A 122 14.13 -0.63 -3.74
N GLN A 123 13.76 0.52 -3.15
CA GLN A 123 12.52 0.71 -2.39
C GLN A 123 11.25 0.49 -3.22
N VAL A 124 11.31 0.66 -4.54
CA VAL A 124 10.18 0.44 -5.45
C VAL A 124 9.73 -1.02 -5.44
N GLY A 125 10.66 -1.95 -5.23
CA GLY A 125 10.38 -3.38 -5.20
C GLY A 125 9.57 -3.86 -3.99
N PHE A 126 9.57 -3.10 -2.87
CA PHE A 126 8.93 -3.55 -1.63
C PHE A 126 8.03 -2.50 -0.95
N ARG A 127 8.15 -1.20 -1.24
CA ARG A 127 7.21 -0.21 -0.75
C ARG A 127 5.88 -0.33 -1.49
N PHE A 128 4.82 0.10 -0.84
CA PHE A 128 3.45 0.01 -1.35
C PHE A 128 2.71 1.34 -1.15
N ASN A 129 1.71 1.60 -1.99
CA ASN A 129 0.85 2.77 -1.88
C ASN A 129 -0.27 2.50 -0.87
N SER A 130 -0.13 3.05 0.33
CA SER A 130 -1.09 2.86 1.41
C SER A 130 -2.48 3.43 1.10
N PHE A 131 -2.57 4.46 0.24
CA PHE A 131 -3.87 5.04 -0.15
C PHE A 131 -4.67 4.05 -1.00
N ILE A 132 -4.01 3.45 -2.00
CA ILE A 132 -4.62 2.40 -2.83
C ILE A 132 -4.93 1.17 -1.97
N ALA A 133 -4.04 0.82 -1.03
CA ALA A 133 -4.25 -0.31 -0.12
C ALA A 133 -5.55 -0.18 0.68
N LEU A 134 -5.79 0.99 1.29
CA LEU A 134 -6.99 1.23 2.10
C LEU A 134 -8.26 1.29 1.27
N ALA A 135 -8.25 2.04 0.16
CA ALA A 135 -9.39 2.13 -0.74
C ALA A 135 -9.81 0.75 -1.26
N LEU A 136 -8.82 -0.06 -1.64
CA LEU A 136 -9.06 -1.41 -2.14
C LEU A 136 -9.58 -2.35 -1.03
N ALA A 137 -8.98 -2.31 0.15
CA ALA A 137 -9.39 -3.16 1.27
C ALA A 137 -10.82 -2.85 1.74
N GLU A 138 -11.21 -1.56 1.81
CA GLU A 138 -12.58 -1.16 2.09
C GLU A 138 -13.56 -1.72 1.06
N ARG A 139 -13.19 -1.65 -0.21
CA ARG A 139 -14.02 -2.14 -1.32
C ARG A 139 -14.13 -3.66 -1.36
N LEU A 140 -13.07 -4.40 -1.03
CA LEU A 140 -13.01 -5.86 -1.05
C LEU A 140 -13.70 -6.53 0.14
N ALA A 141 -13.56 -5.97 1.33
CA ALA A 141 -13.99 -6.59 2.58
C ALA A 141 -14.57 -5.59 3.61
N GLY A 142 -14.91 -4.38 3.19
CA GLY A 142 -15.54 -3.37 4.05
C GLY A 142 -14.70 -3.03 5.29
N PRO A 143 -15.36 -2.80 6.47
CA PRO A 143 -14.67 -2.46 7.71
C PRO A 143 -13.65 -3.51 8.16
N ALA A 144 -13.92 -4.80 7.96
CA ALA A 144 -12.98 -5.87 8.29
C ALA A 144 -11.71 -5.80 7.44
N GLY A 145 -11.84 -5.57 6.13
CA GLY A 145 -10.69 -5.37 5.25
C GLY A 145 -9.88 -4.13 5.62
N LEU A 146 -10.54 -3.04 6.03
CA LEU A 146 -9.86 -1.84 6.53
C LEU A 146 -9.02 -2.13 7.78
N LEU A 147 -9.53 -2.95 8.71
CA LEU A 147 -8.76 -3.37 9.87
C LEU A 147 -7.53 -4.20 9.47
N GLU A 148 -7.73 -5.24 8.66
CA GLU A 148 -6.68 -6.15 8.22
C GLU A 148 -5.55 -5.39 7.51
N ILE A 149 -5.90 -4.48 6.58
CA ILE A 149 -4.90 -3.68 5.88
C ILE A 149 -4.26 -2.62 6.80
N ALA A 150 -5.01 -2.04 7.74
CA ALA A 150 -4.47 -1.08 8.71
C ALA A 150 -3.42 -1.73 9.62
N VAL A 151 -3.66 -2.96 10.08
CA VAL A 151 -2.68 -3.75 10.83
C VAL A 151 -1.43 -3.99 9.98
N LEU A 152 -1.57 -4.46 8.73
CA LEU A 152 -0.44 -4.66 7.83
C LEU A 152 0.35 -3.36 7.60
N ILE A 153 -0.32 -2.25 7.34
CA ILE A 153 0.33 -0.93 7.17
C ILE A 153 1.09 -0.57 8.45
N GLY A 154 0.44 -0.70 9.62
CA GLY A 154 1.03 -0.33 10.90
C GLY A 154 2.33 -1.06 11.21
N VAL A 155 2.39 -2.36 10.92
CA VAL A 155 3.57 -3.18 11.22
C VAL A 155 4.61 -3.19 10.08
N CYS A 156 4.18 -3.02 8.82
CA CYS A 156 5.09 -3.04 7.68
C CYS A 156 5.73 -1.68 7.40
N VAL A 157 5.02 -0.54 7.59
CA VAL A 157 5.53 0.79 7.26
C VAL A 157 6.83 1.13 8.00
N PRO A 158 7.00 0.84 9.30
CA PRO A 158 8.28 1.04 9.97
C PRO A 158 9.43 0.31 9.28
N LEU A 159 9.22 -0.96 8.96
CA LEU A 159 10.22 -1.81 8.33
C LEU A 159 10.56 -1.36 6.91
N VAL A 160 9.55 -1.02 6.09
CA VAL A 160 9.81 -0.52 4.73
C VAL A 160 10.54 0.83 4.74
N ASN A 161 10.28 1.68 5.73
CA ASN A 161 10.99 2.96 5.85
C ASN A 161 12.46 2.74 6.21
N VAL A 162 12.75 1.83 7.16
CA VAL A 162 14.13 1.42 7.47
C VAL A 162 14.81 0.89 6.22
N ALA A 163 14.19 -0.10 5.56
CA ALA A 163 14.76 -0.72 4.38
C ALA A 163 14.94 0.26 3.22
N ALA A 164 14.04 1.24 3.04
CA ALA A 164 14.16 2.24 1.98
C ALA A 164 15.30 3.22 2.21
N VAL A 165 15.49 3.67 3.46
CA VAL A 165 16.52 4.66 3.81
C VAL A 165 17.91 4.05 3.86
N TRP A 166 18.04 2.81 4.33
CA TRP A 166 19.32 2.15 4.60
C TRP A 166 20.33 2.18 3.43
N PRO A 167 19.99 1.82 2.18
CA PRO A 167 20.93 1.86 1.07
C PRO A 167 21.42 3.27 0.74
N MET A 168 20.52 4.26 0.90
CA MET A 168 20.82 5.66 0.62
C MET A 168 21.58 6.33 1.76
N ALA A 169 21.37 5.93 3.01
CA ALA A 169 22.02 6.48 4.21
C ALA A 169 23.46 6.02 4.40
N ARG A 170 23.90 4.91 3.78
CA ARG A 170 25.29 4.45 3.84
C ARG A 170 26.30 5.49 3.35
N GLY A 171 25.84 6.56 2.71
CA GLY A 171 26.64 7.71 2.27
C GLY A 171 26.43 9.01 3.07
N GLY A 172 25.63 9.04 4.16
CA GLY A 172 25.34 10.27 4.91
C GLY A 172 24.72 10.02 6.28
N GLN A 173 25.14 10.80 7.27
CA GLN A 173 24.65 10.71 8.65
C GLN A 173 23.25 11.33 8.79
N LYS A 174 22.25 10.56 9.22
CA LYS A 174 21.01 11.10 9.81
C LYS A 174 20.43 10.15 10.87
N HIS A 175 19.86 10.73 11.93
CA HIS A 175 19.30 10.05 13.10
C HIS A 175 17.97 9.35 12.77
N PHE A 176 18.06 8.15 12.26
CA PHE A 176 16.94 7.33 11.76
C PHE A 176 15.87 7.04 12.83
N GLY A 177 16.27 6.70 14.07
CA GLY A 177 15.32 6.36 15.13
C GLY A 177 14.34 7.49 15.48
N LYS A 178 14.79 8.74 15.38
CA LYS A 178 13.96 9.91 15.67
C LYS A 178 12.89 10.16 14.59
N GLU A 179 13.19 9.84 13.33
CA GLU A 179 12.22 9.96 12.23
C GLU A 179 11.13 8.89 12.32
N LEU A 180 11.50 7.67 12.75
CA LEU A 180 10.54 6.59 12.98
C LEU A 180 9.52 6.93 14.06
N LEU A 181 9.98 7.42 15.22
CA LEU A 181 9.13 7.82 16.35
C LEU A 181 8.27 9.08 16.06
N ARG A 182 8.57 9.82 15.00
CA ARG A 182 7.80 11.00 14.57
C ARG A 182 6.89 10.71 13.37
N ASN A 183 6.84 9.46 12.91
CA ASN A 183 5.98 9.10 11.79
C ASN A 183 4.51 9.10 12.23
N PRO A 184 3.65 9.99 11.67
CA PRO A 184 2.26 10.14 12.09
C PRO A 184 1.43 8.86 11.86
N LEU A 185 1.78 8.05 10.87
CA LEU A 185 1.08 6.79 10.59
C LEU A 185 1.37 5.74 11.68
N ILE A 186 2.64 5.69 12.14
CA ILE A 186 3.03 4.79 13.22
C ILE A 186 2.36 5.22 14.52
N LEU A 187 2.37 6.53 14.83
CA LEU A 187 1.73 7.06 16.01
C LEU A 187 0.23 6.79 16.01
N ALA A 188 -0.45 7.02 14.90
CA ALA A 188 -1.89 6.77 14.76
C ALA A 188 -2.23 5.27 14.90
N THR A 189 -1.44 4.38 14.28
CA THR A 189 -1.64 2.94 14.39
C THR A 189 -1.39 2.46 15.81
N ALA A 190 -0.27 2.86 16.43
CA ALA A 190 0.06 2.47 17.80
C ALA A 190 -0.98 2.99 18.81
N SER A 191 -1.39 4.25 18.71
CA SER A 191 -2.42 4.83 19.58
C SER A 191 -3.79 4.20 19.37
N GLY A 192 -4.15 3.89 18.11
CA GLY A 192 -5.38 3.18 17.77
C GLY A 192 -5.41 1.76 18.35
N LEU A 193 -4.31 1.01 18.23
CA LEU A 193 -4.17 -0.31 18.83
C LEU A 193 -4.25 -0.28 20.35
N LEU A 194 -3.54 0.64 20.99
CA LEU A 194 -3.59 0.82 22.44
C LEU A 194 -5.01 1.17 22.91
N ALA A 195 -5.68 2.11 22.25
CA ALA A 195 -7.05 2.50 22.58
C ALA A 195 -8.01 1.31 22.42
N ASN A 196 -7.89 0.54 21.34
CA ASN A 196 -8.71 -0.64 21.08
C ASN A 196 -8.50 -1.72 22.17
N LEU A 197 -7.25 -2.04 22.49
CA LEU A 197 -6.90 -3.01 23.54
C LEU A 197 -7.38 -2.57 24.94
N CYS A 198 -7.43 -1.26 25.21
CA CYS A 198 -7.98 -0.69 26.43
C CYS A 198 -9.53 -0.62 26.42
N GLY A 199 -10.19 -1.06 25.35
CA GLY A 199 -11.66 -0.97 25.23
C GLY A 199 -12.19 0.46 25.10
N LEU A 200 -11.33 1.43 24.72
CA LEU A 200 -11.74 2.81 24.54
C LEU A 200 -12.56 2.96 23.24
N SER A 201 -13.59 3.80 23.30
CA SER A 201 -14.40 4.15 22.14
C SER A 201 -14.45 5.66 21.97
N LEU A 202 -14.66 6.12 20.74
CA LEU A 202 -14.88 7.54 20.49
C LEU A 202 -16.25 7.96 21.01
N PRO A 203 -16.37 9.15 21.65
CA PRO A 203 -17.67 9.71 22.00
C PRO A 203 -18.56 9.88 20.77
N HIS A 204 -19.85 9.57 20.88
CA HIS A 204 -20.80 9.61 19.76
C HIS A 204 -20.85 10.98 19.02
N TRP A 205 -20.66 12.07 19.76
CA TRP A 205 -20.64 13.43 19.14
C TRP A 205 -19.38 13.71 18.32
N LEU A 206 -18.25 13.06 18.62
CA LEU A 206 -16.97 13.24 17.93
C LEU A 206 -16.81 12.29 16.73
N GLU A 207 -17.42 11.13 16.82
CA GLU A 207 -17.30 10.06 15.83
C GLU A 207 -17.60 10.47 14.38
N PRO A 208 -18.69 11.23 14.08
CA PRO A 208 -18.98 11.67 12.72
C PRO A 208 -17.90 12.59 12.14
N THR A 209 -17.33 13.45 12.98
CA THR A 209 -16.26 14.38 12.56
C THR A 209 -14.99 13.63 12.21
N VAL A 210 -14.55 12.72 13.08
CA VAL A 210 -13.34 11.92 12.88
C VAL A 210 -13.52 11.01 11.64
N GLY A 211 -14.70 10.39 11.48
CA GLY A 211 -15.02 9.55 10.34
C GLY A 211 -14.99 10.33 9.00
N ARG A 212 -15.54 11.56 8.94
CA ARG A 212 -15.51 12.40 7.73
C ARG A 212 -14.09 12.84 7.37
N ILE A 213 -13.29 13.24 8.37
CA ILE A 213 -11.88 13.59 8.17
C ILE A 213 -11.13 12.38 7.60
N GLY A 214 -11.31 11.20 8.21
CA GLY A 214 -10.69 9.96 7.73
C GLY A 214 -11.12 9.59 6.30
N ALA A 215 -12.42 9.61 6.01
CA ALA A 215 -12.95 9.24 4.70
C ALA A 215 -12.42 10.13 3.56
N SER A 216 -12.19 11.43 3.80
CA SER A 216 -11.62 12.33 2.79
C SER A 216 -10.20 11.98 2.39
N SER A 217 -9.47 11.21 3.21
CA SER A 217 -8.10 10.77 2.93
C SER A 217 -8.00 9.88 1.70
N LEU A 218 -9.01 9.05 1.43
CA LEU A 218 -8.98 8.07 0.33
C LEU A 218 -8.99 8.78 -1.03
N ALA A 219 -9.99 9.62 -1.27
CA ALA A 219 -10.09 10.34 -2.54
C ALA A 219 -8.91 11.30 -2.77
N LEU A 220 -8.57 12.13 -1.76
CA LEU A 220 -7.45 13.07 -1.86
C LEU A 220 -6.12 12.35 -1.99
N GLY A 221 -5.92 11.24 -1.29
CA GLY A 221 -4.70 10.44 -1.37
C GLY A 221 -4.50 9.79 -2.75
N LEU A 222 -5.56 9.25 -3.36
CA LEU A 222 -5.51 8.68 -4.71
C LEU A 222 -5.22 9.77 -5.76
N MET A 223 -5.89 10.92 -5.65
CA MET A 223 -5.64 12.06 -6.54
C MET A 223 -4.22 12.61 -6.36
N ALA A 224 -3.71 12.71 -5.13
CA ALA A 224 -2.36 13.14 -4.84
C ALA A 224 -1.31 12.17 -5.40
N ALA A 225 -1.57 10.85 -5.34
CA ALA A 225 -0.73 9.85 -5.99
C ALA A 225 -0.66 10.06 -7.51
N GLY A 226 -1.80 10.36 -8.15
CA GLY A 226 -1.86 10.71 -9.57
C GLY A 226 -1.11 11.99 -9.90
N ALA A 227 -1.30 13.05 -9.12
CA ALA A 227 -0.58 14.32 -9.29
C ALA A 227 0.94 14.18 -9.13
N GLY A 228 1.40 13.14 -8.42
CA GLY A 228 2.82 12.79 -8.25
C GLY A 228 3.45 12.06 -9.43
N MET A 229 2.67 11.62 -10.43
CA MET A 229 3.18 10.84 -11.57
C MET A 229 4.11 11.67 -12.46
N GLN A 230 5.22 11.05 -12.90
CA GLN A 230 6.23 11.66 -13.79
C GLN A 230 6.43 10.76 -15.00
N ILE A 231 5.96 11.21 -16.16
CA ILE A 231 6.08 10.47 -17.42
C ILE A 231 7.37 10.94 -18.13
N GLY A 232 8.21 10.00 -18.56
CA GLY A 232 9.36 10.26 -19.42
C GLY A 232 10.75 10.12 -18.80
N ALA A 233 10.87 9.79 -17.50
CA ALA A 233 12.16 9.77 -16.79
C ALA A 233 12.99 8.46 -16.92
N LEU A 234 12.51 7.43 -17.65
CA LEU A 234 13.09 6.07 -17.63
C LEU A 234 14.05 5.77 -18.81
N ALA A 235 14.68 6.77 -19.41
CA ALA A 235 15.58 6.55 -20.56
C ALA A 235 16.78 5.63 -20.23
N ASN A 236 17.33 5.73 -19.02
CA ASN A 236 18.46 4.95 -18.55
C ASN A 236 18.04 3.95 -17.47
N GLY A 237 18.76 2.82 -17.33
CA GLY A 237 18.54 1.87 -16.24
C GLY A 237 17.34 0.92 -16.45
N LYS A 238 17.01 0.58 -17.69
CA LYS A 238 15.88 -0.29 -18.04
C LYS A 238 15.91 -1.66 -17.32
N VAL A 239 17.08 -2.27 -17.19
CA VAL A 239 17.25 -3.57 -16.50
C VAL A 239 16.89 -3.44 -15.02
N LEU A 240 17.36 -2.38 -14.35
CA LEU A 240 17.01 -2.10 -12.96
C LEU A 240 15.50 -1.84 -12.81
N ALA A 241 14.93 -1.02 -13.69
CA ALA A 241 13.50 -0.73 -13.70
C ALA A 241 12.67 -2.02 -13.81
N THR A 242 12.96 -2.85 -14.81
CA THR A 242 12.26 -4.13 -15.00
C THR A 242 12.41 -5.04 -13.79
N SER A 243 13.62 -5.14 -13.22
CA SER A 243 13.87 -6.03 -12.08
C SER A 243 13.08 -5.63 -10.84
N VAL A 244 13.07 -4.35 -10.45
CA VAL A 244 12.33 -3.90 -9.25
C VAL A 244 10.82 -3.97 -9.45
N LEU A 245 10.32 -3.72 -10.68
CA LEU A 245 8.92 -3.83 -11.01
C LEU A 245 8.46 -5.30 -11.08
N LEU A 246 9.31 -6.22 -11.57
CA LEU A 246 9.05 -7.65 -11.56
C LEU A 246 8.91 -8.17 -10.11
N ILE A 247 9.81 -7.75 -9.21
CA ILE A 247 9.68 -8.08 -7.80
C ILE A 247 8.34 -7.59 -7.25
N ARG A 248 7.96 -6.34 -7.52
CA ARG A 248 6.75 -5.74 -6.98
C ARG A 248 5.47 -6.36 -7.54
N HIS A 249 5.39 -6.55 -8.86
CA HIS A 249 4.12 -6.84 -9.54
C HIS A 249 3.92 -8.31 -9.90
N LEU A 250 4.96 -9.14 -9.82
CA LEU A 250 4.85 -10.58 -10.08
C LEU A 250 5.32 -11.42 -8.88
N ILE A 251 6.54 -11.19 -8.41
CA ILE A 251 7.12 -12.05 -7.36
C ILE A 251 6.39 -11.84 -6.02
N SER A 252 6.12 -10.59 -5.63
CA SER A 252 5.42 -10.32 -4.36
C SER A 252 4.02 -10.97 -4.28
N PRO A 253 3.15 -10.94 -5.31
CA PRO A 253 1.89 -11.69 -5.32
C PRO A 253 2.07 -13.20 -5.19
N LEU A 254 3.07 -13.78 -5.86
CA LEU A 254 3.34 -15.22 -5.74
C LEU A 254 3.82 -15.61 -4.34
N VAL A 255 4.68 -14.78 -3.73
CA VAL A 255 5.11 -14.95 -2.33
C VAL A 255 3.93 -14.80 -1.37
N ALA A 256 3.00 -13.86 -1.65
CA ALA A 256 1.80 -13.69 -0.85
C ALA A 256 0.89 -14.91 -0.89
N LEU A 257 0.72 -15.53 -2.06
CA LEU A 257 -0.02 -16.79 -2.18
C LEU A 257 0.63 -17.90 -1.35
N ALA A 258 1.96 -18.08 -1.47
CA ALA A 258 2.68 -19.06 -0.69
C ALA A 258 2.60 -18.80 0.82
N ALA A 259 2.70 -17.52 1.23
CA ALA A 259 2.55 -17.13 2.63
C ALA A 259 1.12 -17.35 3.13
N ALA A 260 0.09 -17.09 2.33
CA ALA A 260 -1.30 -17.35 2.70
C ALA A 260 -1.51 -18.83 3.06
N TYR A 261 -0.98 -19.75 2.25
CA TYR A 261 -0.99 -21.20 2.56
C TYR A 261 -0.18 -21.53 3.81
N ALA A 262 1.06 -21.01 3.90
CA ALA A 262 1.96 -21.34 5.01
C ALA A 262 1.42 -20.90 6.37
N PHE A 263 0.73 -19.78 6.43
CA PHE A 263 0.12 -19.23 7.66
C PHE A 263 -1.35 -19.64 7.85
N SER A 264 -1.91 -20.43 6.91
CA SER A 264 -3.32 -20.85 6.95
C SER A 264 -4.28 -19.68 7.19
N LEU A 265 -4.17 -18.65 6.35
CA LEU A 265 -4.96 -17.42 6.47
C LEU A 265 -6.44 -17.69 6.18
N SER A 266 -7.34 -16.92 6.79
CA SER A 266 -8.74 -16.91 6.38
C SER A 266 -8.91 -16.37 4.95
N ALA A 267 -10.06 -16.64 4.32
CA ALA A 267 -10.36 -16.16 2.98
C ALA A 267 -10.28 -14.63 2.86
N SER A 268 -10.70 -13.89 3.91
CA SER A 268 -10.58 -12.44 4.00
C SER A 268 -9.12 -12.01 4.04
N GLN A 269 -8.37 -12.55 5.01
CA GLN A 269 -6.94 -12.24 5.21
C GLN A 269 -6.10 -12.54 3.97
N ALA A 270 -6.34 -13.70 3.32
CA ALA A 270 -5.65 -14.06 2.08
C ALA A 270 -5.99 -13.07 0.95
N THR A 271 -7.26 -12.65 0.84
CA THR A 271 -7.68 -11.65 -0.15
C THR A 271 -6.96 -10.32 0.09
N ILE A 272 -6.90 -9.84 1.34
CA ILE A 272 -6.23 -8.60 1.70
C ILE A 272 -4.71 -8.69 1.52
N LEU A 273 -4.08 -9.81 1.88
CA LEU A 273 -2.65 -10.03 1.67
C LEU A 273 -2.29 -10.07 0.18
N LEU A 274 -3.08 -10.76 -0.65
CA LEU A 274 -2.92 -10.81 -2.10
C LEU A 274 -3.11 -9.42 -2.73
N ALA A 275 -4.11 -8.66 -2.29
CA ALA A 275 -4.29 -7.27 -2.70
C ALA A 275 -3.08 -6.42 -2.30
N TYR A 276 -2.66 -6.45 -1.03
CA TYR A 276 -1.49 -5.75 -0.50
C TYR A 276 -0.22 -6.02 -1.31
N SER A 277 0.01 -7.26 -1.69
CA SER A 277 1.20 -7.67 -2.43
C SER A 277 1.24 -7.15 -3.87
N ALA A 278 0.09 -6.87 -4.48
CA ALA A 278 -0.06 -6.51 -5.89
C ALA A 278 -0.28 -5.01 -6.14
N ILE A 279 -0.58 -4.22 -5.09
CA ILE A 279 -0.77 -2.76 -5.24
C ILE A 279 0.51 -2.07 -5.71
N PRO A 280 0.40 -0.91 -6.41
CA PRO A 280 1.55 -0.13 -6.84
C PRO A 280 2.47 0.28 -5.70
N THR A 281 3.70 0.65 -6.04
CA THR A 281 4.67 1.19 -5.08
C THR A 281 4.22 2.55 -4.52
N ALA A 282 4.80 2.96 -3.38
CA ALA A 282 4.46 4.23 -2.73
C ALA A 282 4.85 5.44 -3.58
N ALA A 283 3.92 6.39 -3.76
CA ALA A 283 4.21 7.65 -4.45
C ALA A 283 5.35 8.44 -3.79
N THR A 284 5.52 8.30 -2.46
CA THR A 284 6.59 8.99 -1.71
C THR A 284 8.00 8.46 -1.97
N CYS A 285 8.19 7.39 -2.76
CA CYS A 285 9.52 6.87 -3.09
C CYS A 285 10.40 7.94 -3.79
N TYR A 286 9.83 8.71 -4.74
CA TYR A 286 10.58 9.74 -5.43
C TYR A 286 10.93 10.92 -4.51
N VAL A 287 10.04 11.26 -3.57
CA VAL A 287 10.26 12.32 -2.58
C VAL A 287 11.44 11.96 -1.68
N LEU A 288 11.47 10.71 -1.20
CA LEU A 288 12.55 10.21 -0.36
C LEU A 288 13.89 10.22 -1.12
N ALA A 289 13.91 9.71 -2.35
CA ALA A 289 15.11 9.73 -3.19
C ALA A 289 15.63 11.16 -3.41
N SER A 290 14.75 12.11 -3.77
CA SER A 290 15.11 13.52 -3.97
C SER A 290 15.64 14.17 -2.70
N LYS A 291 14.96 13.98 -1.55
CA LYS A 291 15.39 14.53 -0.25
C LYS A 291 16.75 14.01 0.21
N MET A 292 17.12 12.80 -0.21
CA MET A 292 18.41 12.19 0.10
C MET A 292 19.48 12.47 -0.95
N GLY A 293 19.21 13.33 -1.95
CA GLY A 293 20.19 13.75 -2.98
C GLY A 293 20.43 12.70 -4.07
N TYR A 294 19.43 11.86 -4.35
CA TYR A 294 19.44 10.85 -5.41
C TYR A 294 18.53 11.26 -6.58
N ASP A 295 18.52 10.47 -7.66
CA ASP A 295 17.70 10.73 -8.85
C ASP A 295 16.21 10.47 -8.57
N GLY A 296 15.53 11.50 -8.05
CA GLY A 296 14.10 11.44 -7.78
C GLY A 296 13.25 11.37 -9.04
N ALA A 297 13.72 11.93 -10.16
CA ALA A 297 12.97 11.89 -11.42
C ALA A 297 12.89 10.47 -11.97
N TYR A 298 14.00 9.72 -11.94
CA TYR A 298 14.02 8.32 -12.33
C TYR A 298 13.09 7.48 -11.44
N VAL A 299 13.18 7.66 -10.10
CA VAL A 299 12.29 6.96 -9.16
C VAL A 299 10.82 7.34 -9.38
N GLY A 300 10.53 8.61 -9.71
CA GLY A 300 9.18 9.06 -10.08
C GLY A 300 8.63 8.36 -11.33
N GLY A 301 9.49 8.15 -12.33
CA GLY A 301 9.15 7.35 -13.50
C GLY A 301 8.81 5.89 -13.15
N LEU A 302 9.59 5.28 -12.23
CA LEU A 302 9.29 3.93 -11.71
C LEU A 302 7.95 3.88 -10.97
N VAL A 303 7.63 4.87 -10.15
CA VAL A 303 6.35 4.99 -9.45
C VAL A 303 5.20 5.06 -10.45
N THR A 304 5.34 5.89 -11.49
CA THR A 304 4.36 6.03 -12.56
C THR A 304 4.10 4.69 -13.25
N LEU A 305 5.18 4.02 -13.68
CA LEU A 305 5.06 2.72 -14.35
C LEU A 305 4.49 1.65 -13.42
N SER A 306 4.89 1.65 -12.14
CA SER A 306 4.30 0.76 -11.12
C SER A 306 2.80 1.02 -10.95
N THR A 307 2.35 2.28 -11.00
CA THR A 307 0.92 2.61 -10.89
C THR A 307 0.13 2.04 -12.07
N LEU A 308 0.66 2.17 -13.29
CA LEU A 308 0.03 1.59 -14.48
C LEU A 308 0.00 0.05 -14.45
N LEU A 309 1.12 -0.57 -14.06
CA LEU A 309 1.22 -2.02 -13.91
C LEU A 309 0.36 -2.56 -12.76
N GLY A 310 0.00 -1.73 -11.79
CA GLY A 310 -0.83 -2.10 -10.65
C GLY A 310 -2.20 -2.65 -11.05
N MET A 311 -2.81 -2.13 -12.12
CA MET A 311 -4.06 -2.69 -12.64
C MET A 311 -3.89 -4.15 -13.08
N LEU A 312 -2.80 -4.44 -13.80
CA LEU A 312 -2.52 -5.79 -14.28
C LEU A 312 -2.17 -6.73 -13.13
N SER A 313 -1.30 -6.30 -12.21
CA SER A 313 -0.90 -7.13 -11.06
C SER A 313 -2.04 -7.39 -10.09
N LEU A 314 -2.93 -6.42 -9.85
CA LEU A 314 -4.12 -6.62 -9.02
C LEU A 314 -5.12 -7.58 -9.69
N THR A 315 -5.34 -7.43 -11.00
CA THR A 315 -6.17 -8.37 -11.76
C THR A 315 -5.60 -9.78 -11.73
N PHE A 316 -4.29 -9.93 -11.89
CA PHE A 316 -3.59 -11.21 -11.77
C PHE A 316 -3.73 -11.79 -10.35
N SER A 317 -3.45 -10.99 -9.32
CA SER A 317 -3.46 -11.45 -7.93
C SER A 317 -4.87 -11.82 -7.44
N LEU A 318 -5.86 -10.98 -7.69
CA LEU A 318 -7.22 -11.19 -7.22
C LEU A 318 -8.05 -12.05 -8.17
N GLY A 319 -7.79 -11.98 -9.49
CA GLY A 319 -8.54 -12.73 -10.48
C GLY A 319 -8.00 -14.14 -10.73
N PHE A 320 -6.69 -14.36 -10.53
CA PHE A 320 -6.07 -15.66 -10.79
C PHE A 320 -5.53 -16.33 -9.52
N LEU A 321 -4.71 -15.64 -8.71
CA LEU A 321 -4.10 -16.27 -7.53
C LEU A 321 -5.10 -16.48 -6.38
N ARG A 322 -6.01 -15.53 -6.14
CA ARG A 322 -7.02 -15.66 -5.08
C ARG A 322 -7.94 -16.87 -5.26
N PRO A 323 -8.50 -17.15 -6.44
CA PRO A 323 -9.25 -18.38 -6.68
C PRO A 323 -8.47 -19.67 -6.39
N LEU A 324 -7.17 -19.70 -6.72
CA LEU A 324 -6.31 -20.87 -6.40
C LEU A 324 -6.21 -21.12 -4.90
N TYR A 325 -6.28 -20.08 -4.08
CA TYR A 325 -6.25 -20.22 -2.63
C TYR A 325 -7.60 -20.69 -2.04
N LEU A 326 -8.69 -20.34 -2.68
CA LEU A 326 -10.04 -20.60 -2.16
C LEU A 326 -10.59 -21.98 -2.56
N VAL A 327 -9.92 -22.68 -3.48
CA VAL A 327 -10.21 -24.08 -3.84
C VAL A 327 -9.60 -25.02 -2.83
#